data_d2711e7b8d4a2e16f6115f7dbb6049dc
#
_entry.id   d2711e7b8d4a2e16f6115f7dbb6049dc
#
_cell.length_a   1.000
_cell.length_b   1.000
_cell.length_c   1.000
_cell.angle_alpha   90.00
_cell.angle_beta   90.00
_cell.angle_gamma   90.00
#
_symmetry.space_group_name_H-M   'P 1'
#
loop_
_entity.id
_entity.type
_entity.pdbx_description
1 polymer ?
#
loop_
_entity_poly.entity_id
_entity_poly.type
_entity_poly.pdbx_seq_one_letter_code
_entity_poly.pdbx_strand_id
1 'polypeptide(L)'
;AASDVYKRQLYEYVAGLKQAIKTPSEEYAKIGIEKDGKRLQINSNVLQIENELYAPIRPKRVTRSGESPSDALLRGGIEYIEVRSLDINPFSPIGVDEQQVRFLDLFMVWCALADAPEMSSSELACTRVNWNRVILEGRKPGLTLGIGCETAQFPLPQVGKDLFRDLKRVAQTLDS
;
A
#
# COMPACT_ATOMS: atom_id res chain seq x y z
N ALA A 1 -4.64 -0.34 1.66
CA ALA A 1 -3.54 -1.02 0.95
C ALA A 1 -2.56 -1.71 1.90
N ALA A 2 -2.12 -1.09 3.02
CA ALA A 2 -1.28 -1.75 4.02
C ALA A 2 -2.05 -2.81 4.82
N SER A 3 -3.36 -2.63 4.95
CA SER A 3 -4.26 -3.52 5.67
C SER A 3 -4.49 -4.88 4.99
N ASP A 4 -4.09 -5.04 3.73
CA ASP A 4 -4.27 -6.29 2.99
C ASP A 4 -3.21 -7.36 3.35
N VAL A 5 -2.49 -7.19 4.47
CA VAL A 5 -1.28 -7.98 4.77
C VAL A 5 -1.39 -8.85 6.01
N TYR A 6 -2.54 -8.96 6.63
CA TYR A 6 -2.77 -9.89 7.74
C TYR A 6 -2.76 -11.35 7.28
N LYS A 7 -2.51 -12.30 8.19
CA LYS A 7 -2.34 -13.73 7.84
C LYS A 7 -3.45 -14.26 6.94
N ARG A 8 -4.70 -13.90 7.20
CA ARG A 8 -5.85 -14.25 6.36
C ARG A 8 -5.83 -13.46 5.05
N GLN A 9 -5.50 -12.19 5.14
CA GLN A 9 -5.44 -11.26 4.02
C GLN A 9 -4.25 -11.51 3.09
N LEU A 10 -3.15 -12.13 3.54
CA LEU A 10 -2.07 -12.54 2.65
C LEU A 10 -2.55 -13.56 1.62
N TYR A 11 -3.36 -14.53 2.02
CA TYR A 11 -3.93 -15.50 1.09
C TYR A 11 -4.91 -14.83 0.12
N GLU A 12 -5.73 -13.91 0.60
CA GLU A 12 -6.65 -13.12 -0.23
C GLU A 12 -5.91 -12.21 -1.20
N TYR A 13 -4.84 -11.55 -0.73
CA TYR A 13 -3.96 -10.75 -1.58
C TYR A 13 -3.36 -11.59 -2.71
N VAL A 14 -2.80 -12.74 -2.40
CA VAL A 14 -2.22 -13.66 -3.39
C VAL A 14 -3.30 -14.19 -4.34
N ALA A 15 -4.47 -14.58 -3.81
CA ALA A 15 -5.58 -15.04 -4.64
C ALA A 15 -6.05 -13.96 -5.61
N GLY A 16 -6.21 -12.71 -5.13
CA GLY A 16 -6.56 -11.55 -5.95
C GLY A 16 -5.53 -11.27 -7.04
N LEU A 17 -4.24 -11.37 -6.72
CA LEU A 17 -3.15 -11.19 -7.68
C LEU A 17 -3.17 -12.28 -8.77
N LYS A 18 -3.29 -13.54 -8.35
CA LYS A 18 -3.44 -14.68 -9.28
C LYS A 18 -4.72 -14.62 -10.11
N GLN A 19 -5.78 -14.05 -9.58
CA GLN A 19 -7.02 -13.81 -10.32
C GLN A 19 -6.81 -12.72 -11.37
N ALA A 20 -6.18 -11.60 -11.01
CA ALA A 20 -5.98 -10.45 -11.89
C ALA A 20 -5.17 -10.79 -13.15
N ILE A 21 -4.14 -11.66 -13.03
CA ILE A 21 -3.36 -12.14 -14.19
C ILE A 21 -4.10 -13.11 -15.10
N LYS A 22 -5.28 -13.59 -14.69
CA LYS A 22 -6.13 -14.52 -15.47
C LYS A 22 -7.43 -13.90 -15.95
N THR A 23 -7.81 -12.74 -15.39
CA THR A 23 -9.08 -12.09 -15.71
C THR A 23 -8.92 -11.20 -16.94
N PRO A 24 -9.64 -11.46 -18.05
CA PRO A 24 -9.60 -10.59 -19.22
C PRO A 24 -10.10 -9.18 -18.89
N SER A 25 -9.47 -8.18 -19.50
CA SER A 25 -9.87 -6.78 -19.46
C SER A 25 -10.42 -6.35 -20.81
N GLU A 26 -11.65 -5.89 -20.85
CA GLU A 26 -12.26 -5.37 -22.09
C GLU A 26 -11.52 -4.15 -22.62
N GLU A 27 -10.96 -3.33 -21.74
CA GLU A 27 -10.19 -2.14 -22.09
C GLU A 27 -8.89 -2.53 -22.81
N TYR A 28 -8.13 -3.47 -22.25
CA TYR A 28 -6.88 -3.93 -22.86
C TYR A 28 -7.13 -4.81 -24.09
N ALA A 29 -8.25 -5.52 -24.15
CA ALA A 29 -8.64 -6.28 -25.35
C ALA A 29 -8.86 -5.36 -26.57
N LYS A 30 -9.35 -4.13 -26.37
CA LYS A 30 -9.52 -3.13 -27.45
C LYS A 30 -8.19 -2.67 -28.06
N ILE A 31 -7.11 -2.69 -27.26
CA ILE A 31 -5.76 -2.32 -27.75
C ILE A 31 -5.23 -3.41 -28.68
N GLY A 32 -5.57 -4.68 -28.40
CA GLY A 32 -5.05 -5.85 -29.11
C GLY A 32 -3.67 -6.28 -28.61
N ILE A 33 -3.30 -7.52 -28.90
CA ILE A 33 -1.99 -8.08 -28.48
C ILE A 33 -0.91 -7.72 -29.49
N GLU A 34 -1.27 -7.57 -30.75
CA GLU A 34 -0.34 -7.30 -31.84
C GLU A 34 -0.95 -6.29 -32.81
N LYS A 35 -0.11 -5.41 -33.40
CA LYS A 35 -0.48 -4.47 -34.45
C LYS A 35 0.72 -4.30 -35.39
N ASP A 36 0.47 -4.44 -36.70
CA ASP A 36 1.47 -4.28 -37.75
C ASP A 36 2.74 -5.14 -37.54
N GLY A 37 2.57 -6.38 -37.05
CA GLY A 37 3.66 -7.32 -36.75
C GLY A 37 4.46 -6.98 -35.47
N LYS A 38 4.02 -5.98 -34.70
CA LYS A 38 4.66 -5.59 -33.43
C LYS A 38 3.79 -6.01 -32.25
N ARG A 39 4.38 -6.72 -31.29
CA ARG A 39 3.72 -7.07 -30.07
C ARG A 39 3.54 -5.83 -29.20
N LEU A 40 2.30 -5.55 -28.80
CA LEU A 40 1.93 -4.39 -27.98
C LEU A 40 1.85 -4.75 -26.50
N GLN A 41 1.37 -5.96 -26.18
CA GLN A 41 1.22 -6.44 -24.81
C GLN A 41 1.35 -7.98 -24.77
N ILE A 42 1.63 -8.54 -23.61
CA ILE A 42 1.81 -10.00 -23.42
C ILE A 42 0.47 -10.71 -23.57
N ASN A 43 -0.56 -10.17 -22.93
CA ASN A 43 -1.95 -10.61 -22.98
C ASN A 43 -2.87 -9.41 -22.66
N SER A 44 -4.18 -9.60 -22.74
CA SER A 44 -5.18 -8.56 -22.46
C SER A 44 -5.86 -8.71 -21.10
N ASN A 45 -5.18 -9.27 -20.11
CA ASN A 45 -5.72 -9.43 -18.77
C ASN A 45 -5.60 -8.15 -17.95
N VAL A 46 -6.28 -8.09 -16.80
CA VAL A 46 -6.24 -6.98 -15.84
C VAL A 46 -4.81 -6.68 -15.41
N LEU A 47 -4.00 -7.72 -15.19
CA LEU A 47 -2.54 -7.64 -15.10
C LEU A 47 -1.94 -8.64 -16.08
N GLN A 48 -0.90 -8.27 -16.80
CA GLN A 48 -0.20 -9.19 -17.70
C GLN A 48 0.69 -10.15 -16.90
N ILE A 49 1.38 -9.60 -15.88
CA ILE A 49 2.20 -10.33 -14.92
C ILE A 49 1.99 -9.73 -13.51
N GLU A 50 2.31 -10.49 -12.48
CA GLU A 50 2.15 -10.05 -11.07
C GLU A 50 2.94 -8.77 -10.75
N ASN A 51 4.06 -8.54 -11.43
CA ASN A 51 4.94 -7.40 -11.19
C ASN A 51 4.33 -6.06 -11.63
N GLU A 52 3.32 -6.09 -12.49
CA GLU A 52 2.60 -4.88 -12.93
C GLU A 52 1.71 -4.26 -11.85
N LEU A 53 1.39 -5.02 -10.79
CA LEU A 53 0.59 -4.46 -9.70
C LEU A 53 1.29 -3.23 -9.12
N TYR A 54 0.67 -2.07 -9.30
CA TYR A 54 1.08 -0.85 -8.62
C TYR A 54 0.23 -0.66 -7.36
N ALA A 55 0.89 -0.68 -6.20
CA ALA A 55 0.27 -0.39 -4.92
C ALA A 55 1.19 0.50 -4.08
N PRO A 56 0.64 1.42 -3.25
CA PRO A 56 1.43 2.31 -2.39
C PRO A 56 2.37 1.56 -1.44
N ILE A 57 1.94 0.39 -0.98
CA ILE A 57 2.71 -0.52 -0.14
C ILE A 57 2.53 -1.93 -0.68
N ARG A 58 3.61 -2.67 -0.80
CA ARG A 58 3.59 -4.06 -1.30
C ARG A 58 4.30 -5.00 -0.32
N PRO A 59 3.67 -6.13 0.04
CA PRO A 59 4.35 -7.22 0.72
C PRO A 59 5.33 -7.88 -0.25
N LYS A 60 6.51 -8.19 0.22
CA LYS A 60 7.59 -8.77 -0.57
C LYS A 60 8.26 -9.94 0.14
N ARG A 61 8.81 -10.83 -0.67
CA ARG A 61 9.73 -11.89 -0.28
C ARG A 61 10.71 -12.15 -1.41
N VAL A 62 11.95 -12.45 -1.08
CA VAL A 62 12.96 -12.86 -2.06
C VAL A 62 12.50 -14.15 -2.74
N THR A 63 12.37 -14.11 -4.06
CA THR A 63 11.98 -15.23 -4.90
C THR A 63 13.16 -16.17 -5.15
N ARG A 64 12.88 -17.47 -5.27
CA ARG A 64 13.83 -18.44 -5.79
C ARG A 64 13.83 -18.43 -7.32
N SER A 65 14.80 -19.08 -7.93
CA SER A 65 14.82 -19.20 -9.39
C SER A 65 13.53 -19.86 -9.91
N GLY A 66 12.86 -19.22 -10.84
CA GLY A 66 11.58 -19.69 -11.42
C GLY A 66 10.34 -19.53 -10.55
N GLU A 67 10.46 -18.94 -9.34
CA GLU A 67 9.35 -18.73 -8.42
C GLU A 67 8.67 -17.36 -8.70
N SER A 68 7.34 -17.34 -8.72
CA SER A 68 6.59 -16.09 -8.80
C SER A 68 6.60 -15.34 -7.46
N PRO A 69 6.40 -14.00 -7.46
CA PRO A 69 6.27 -13.23 -6.21
C PRO A 69 5.17 -13.75 -5.28
N SER A 70 4.03 -14.15 -5.83
CA SER A 70 2.91 -14.70 -5.05
C SER A 70 3.25 -16.06 -4.43
N ASP A 71 3.97 -16.92 -5.15
CA ASP A 71 4.37 -18.23 -4.64
C ASP A 71 5.42 -18.09 -3.52
N ALA A 72 6.35 -17.13 -3.66
CA ALA A 72 7.31 -16.81 -2.61
C ALA A 72 6.60 -16.36 -1.32
N LEU A 73 5.58 -15.51 -1.43
CA LEU A 73 4.77 -15.07 -0.30
C LEU A 73 4.01 -16.24 0.35
N LEU A 74 3.42 -17.13 -0.44
CA LEU A 74 2.73 -18.33 0.09
C LEU A 74 3.70 -19.28 0.81
N ARG A 75 4.88 -19.45 0.26
CA ARG A 75 5.91 -20.34 0.82
C ARG A 75 6.42 -19.90 2.19
N GLY A 76 6.64 -18.62 2.37
CA GLY A 76 7.37 -18.14 3.56
C GLY A 76 6.78 -16.93 4.26
N GLY A 77 5.62 -16.43 3.83
CA GLY A 77 5.05 -15.20 4.37
C GLY A 77 5.80 -13.95 3.90
N ILE A 78 5.52 -12.83 4.55
CA ILE A 78 6.12 -11.54 4.23
C ILE A 78 7.52 -11.48 4.86
N GLU A 79 8.52 -11.10 4.08
CA GLU A 79 9.90 -10.92 4.52
C GLU A 79 10.22 -9.44 4.72
N TYR A 80 9.73 -8.60 3.81
CA TYR A 80 9.86 -7.15 3.88
C TYR A 80 8.68 -6.48 3.18
N ILE A 81 8.57 -5.17 3.34
CA ILE A 81 7.59 -4.35 2.65
C ILE A 81 8.30 -3.33 1.77
N GLU A 82 7.68 -3.01 0.63
CA GLU A 82 8.12 -1.96 -0.27
C GLU A 82 7.14 -0.79 -0.18
N VAL A 83 7.62 0.36 0.30
CA VAL A 83 6.82 1.59 0.38
C VAL A 83 7.10 2.43 -0.87
N ARG A 84 6.05 2.73 -1.64
CA ARG A 84 6.13 3.52 -2.88
C ARG A 84 5.40 4.85 -2.79
N SER A 85 4.68 5.11 -1.71
CA SER A 85 3.81 6.27 -1.55
C SER A 85 4.50 7.49 -0.93
N LEU A 86 5.82 7.46 -0.79
CA LEU A 86 6.57 8.62 -0.30
C LEU A 86 6.73 9.67 -1.40
N ASP A 87 6.38 10.91 -1.07
CA ASP A 87 6.69 12.05 -1.92
C ASP A 87 8.21 12.31 -1.91
N ILE A 88 8.71 12.72 -3.06
CA ILE A 88 10.11 13.16 -3.19
C ILE A 88 10.28 14.46 -2.41
N ASN A 89 11.29 14.50 -1.53
CA ASN A 89 11.68 15.73 -0.83
C ASN A 89 12.45 16.65 -1.80
N PRO A 90 11.85 17.77 -2.25
CA PRO A 90 12.49 18.67 -3.21
C PRO A 90 13.66 19.46 -2.62
N PHE A 91 13.84 19.44 -1.31
CA PHE A 91 14.92 20.10 -0.60
C PHE A 91 16.13 19.21 -0.34
N SER A 92 16.05 17.93 -0.70
CA SER A 92 17.14 16.96 -0.59
C SER A 92 17.63 16.55 -1.99
N PRO A 93 18.95 16.58 -2.27
CA PRO A 93 19.49 16.16 -3.56
C PRO A 93 19.18 14.72 -3.95
N ILE A 94 18.94 13.86 -2.96
CA ILE A 94 18.62 12.44 -3.16
C ILE A 94 17.11 12.16 -3.01
N GLY A 95 16.30 13.20 -2.82
CA GLY A 95 14.84 13.08 -2.71
C GLY A 95 14.31 12.57 -1.37
N VAL A 96 15.17 12.30 -0.41
CA VAL A 96 14.83 11.87 0.96
C VAL A 96 15.89 12.41 1.92
N ASP A 97 15.52 12.68 3.16
CA ASP A 97 16.45 13.08 4.22
C ASP A 97 16.43 12.12 5.42
N GLU A 98 17.37 12.31 6.33
CA GLU A 98 17.53 11.48 7.53
C GLU A 98 16.28 11.50 8.42
N GLN A 99 15.62 12.65 8.56
CA GLN A 99 14.42 12.77 9.40
C GLN A 99 13.25 11.94 8.83
N GLN A 100 13.10 11.94 7.50
CA GLN A 100 12.11 11.10 6.84
C GLN A 100 12.38 9.60 7.06
N VAL A 101 13.64 9.16 6.97
CA VAL A 101 14.02 7.76 7.22
C VAL A 101 13.74 7.39 8.68
N ARG A 102 14.16 8.20 9.64
CA ARG A 102 13.89 7.97 11.08
C ARG A 102 12.39 7.95 11.40
N PHE A 103 11.62 8.84 10.78
CA PHE A 103 10.16 8.82 10.91
C PHE A 103 9.57 7.51 10.41
N LEU A 104 10.04 7.01 9.27
CA LEU A 104 9.57 5.74 8.71
C LEU A 104 9.91 4.55 9.61
N ASP A 105 11.10 4.52 10.18
CA ASP A 105 11.49 3.45 11.12
C ASP A 105 10.55 3.42 12.32
N LEU A 106 10.30 4.56 12.96
CA LEU A 106 9.35 4.66 14.08
C LEU A 106 7.93 4.28 13.66
N PHE A 107 7.49 4.74 12.49
CA PHE A 107 6.16 4.42 11.97
C PHE A 107 6.00 2.91 11.68
N MET A 108 7.03 2.25 11.17
CA MET A 108 7.01 0.81 10.95
C MET A 108 6.95 0.02 12.27
N VAL A 109 7.72 0.42 13.27
CA VAL A 109 7.65 -0.18 14.61
C VAL A 109 6.26 0.02 15.22
N TRP A 110 5.71 1.23 15.12
CA TRP A 110 4.35 1.50 15.58
C TRP A 110 3.32 0.64 14.86
N CYS A 111 3.40 0.51 13.54
CA CYS A 111 2.50 -0.35 12.76
C CYS A 111 2.61 -1.83 13.16
N ALA A 112 3.80 -2.30 13.55
CA ALA A 112 4.00 -3.68 13.98
C ALA A 112 3.44 -3.96 15.37
N LEU A 113 3.36 -2.96 16.24
CA LEU A 113 2.89 -3.06 17.61
C LEU A 113 1.41 -2.67 17.80
N ALA A 114 0.87 -1.87 16.90
CA ALA A 114 -0.51 -1.41 16.97
C ALA A 114 -1.50 -2.55 16.75
N ASP A 115 -2.59 -2.53 17.52
CA ASP A 115 -3.72 -3.41 17.26
C ASP A 115 -4.26 -3.17 15.86
N ALA A 116 -4.40 -4.25 15.13
CA ALA A 116 -4.81 -4.20 13.74
C ALA A 116 -5.87 -5.27 13.46
N PRO A 117 -7.12 -5.02 13.85
CA PRO A 117 -8.23 -5.92 13.60
C PRO A 117 -8.45 -6.12 12.10
N GLU A 118 -9.12 -7.21 11.76
CA GLU A 118 -9.50 -7.48 10.37
C GLU A 118 -10.37 -6.33 9.84
N MET A 119 -9.98 -5.78 8.70
CA MET A 119 -10.68 -4.68 8.05
C MET A 119 -11.81 -5.22 7.17
N SER A 120 -13.02 -4.73 7.36
CA SER A 120 -14.15 -5.03 6.50
C SER A 120 -14.02 -4.38 5.12
N SER A 121 -14.79 -4.85 4.14
CA SER A 121 -14.82 -4.23 2.80
C SER A 121 -15.29 -2.78 2.84
N SER A 122 -16.18 -2.41 3.77
CA SER A 122 -16.64 -1.04 3.96
C SER A 122 -15.53 -0.15 4.53
N GLU A 123 -14.77 -0.63 5.50
CA GLU A 123 -13.60 0.09 6.04
C GLU A 123 -12.52 0.28 4.98
N LEU A 124 -12.27 -0.72 4.16
CA LEU A 124 -11.34 -0.61 3.04
C LEU A 124 -11.80 0.47 2.03
N ALA A 125 -13.11 0.54 1.73
CA ALA A 125 -13.66 1.59 0.89
C ALA A 125 -13.48 2.99 1.50
N CYS A 126 -13.69 3.14 2.82
CA CYS A 126 -13.46 4.40 3.53
C CYS A 126 -12.00 4.82 3.50
N THR A 127 -11.06 3.89 3.68
CA THR A 127 -9.62 4.22 3.60
C THR A 127 -9.25 4.75 2.21
N ARG A 128 -9.85 4.22 1.14
CA ARG A 128 -9.66 4.72 -0.23
C ARG A 128 -10.21 6.13 -0.41
N VAL A 129 -11.36 6.43 0.17
CA VAL A 129 -11.94 7.79 0.16
C VAL A 129 -11.00 8.76 0.89
N ASN A 130 -10.52 8.40 2.09
CA ASN A 130 -9.56 9.20 2.84
C ASN A 130 -8.25 9.40 2.06
N TRP A 131 -7.74 8.36 1.44
CA TRP A 131 -6.54 8.42 0.59
C TRP A 131 -6.68 9.47 -0.51
N ASN A 132 -7.79 9.41 -1.27
CA ASN A 132 -8.07 10.37 -2.34
C ASN A 132 -8.24 11.80 -1.81
N ARG A 133 -8.92 11.97 -0.68
CA ARG A 133 -9.05 13.30 -0.04
C ARG A 133 -7.69 13.89 0.32
N VAL A 134 -6.81 13.10 0.92
CA VAL A 134 -5.48 13.59 1.31
C VAL A 134 -4.63 13.92 0.10
N ILE A 135 -4.65 13.09 -0.95
CA ILE A 135 -3.90 13.36 -2.18
C ILE A 135 -4.37 14.65 -2.86
N LEU A 136 -5.69 14.83 -2.99
CA LEU A 136 -6.24 15.94 -3.77
C LEU A 136 -6.41 17.22 -2.95
N GLU A 137 -6.71 17.11 -1.67
CA GLU A 137 -7.11 18.24 -0.83
C GLU A 137 -6.36 18.31 0.52
N GLY A 138 -5.27 17.55 0.73
CA GLY A 138 -4.60 17.41 2.03
C GLY A 138 -4.13 18.72 2.66
N ARG A 139 -3.97 19.78 1.87
CA ARG A 139 -3.60 21.13 2.33
C ARG A 139 -4.80 22.06 2.51
N LYS A 140 -6.02 21.61 2.22
CA LYS A 140 -7.23 22.40 2.36
C LYS A 140 -7.57 22.61 3.83
N PRO A 141 -7.80 23.86 4.27
CA PRO A 141 -8.25 24.11 5.63
C PRO A 141 -9.55 23.38 5.96
N GLY A 142 -9.62 22.80 7.15
CA GLY A 142 -10.81 22.09 7.62
C GLY A 142 -11.04 20.70 7.04
N LEU A 143 -10.05 20.12 6.33
CA LEU A 143 -10.15 18.74 5.84
C LEU A 143 -10.34 17.77 6.99
N THR A 144 -11.32 16.87 6.83
CA THR A 144 -11.61 15.79 7.79
C THR A 144 -11.46 14.43 7.14
N LEU A 145 -11.16 13.43 7.98
CA LEU A 145 -11.08 12.02 7.62
C LEU A 145 -12.14 11.21 8.38
N GLY A 146 -12.73 10.22 7.72
CA GLY A 146 -13.56 9.20 8.37
C GLY A 146 -12.66 8.08 8.92
N ILE A 147 -12.75 7.79 10.21
CA ILE A 147 -12.01 6.69 10.83
C ILE A 147 -13.01 5.64 11.29
N GLY A 148 -12.71 4.35 11.00
CA GLY A 148 -13.58 3.24 11.35
C GLY A 148 -14.86 3.12 10.50
N CYS A 149 -14.96 3.83 9.38
CA CYS A 149 -16.17 3.90 8.52
C CYS A 149 -17.46 4.37 9.21
N GLU A 150 -17.34 4.91 10.39
CA GLU A 150 -18.45 5.56 11.07
C GLU A 150 -18.73 6.94 10.45
N THR A 151 -19.87 7.51 10.81
CA THR A 151 -20.23 8.89 10.41
C THR A 151 -19.32 9.95 11.02
N ALA A 152 -18.53 9.57 12.03
CA ALA A 152 -17.58 10.45 12.70
C ALA A 152 -16.47 10.93 11.75
N GLN A 153 -16.28 12.24 11.70
CA GLN A 153 -15.24 12.89 10.91
C GLN A 153 -14.24 13.58 11.85
N PHE A 154 -12.97 13.30 11.63
CA PHE A 154 -11.89 13.84 12.45
C PHE A 154 -11.04 14.82 11.63
N PRO A 155 -10.72 16.02 12.15
CA PRO A 155 -9.82 16.94 11.47
C PRO A 155 -8.47 16.30 11.18
N LEU A 156 -7.96 16.40 9.94
CA LEU A 156 -6.68 15.86 9.55
C LEU A 156 -5.53 16.27 10.50
N PRO A 157 -5.43 17.54 10.95
CA PRO A 157 -4.38 17.91 11.91
C PRO A 157 -4.50 17.21 13.27
N GLN A 158 -5.72 16.86 13.70
CA GLN A 158 -5.91 16.12 14.95
C GLN A 158 -5.45 14.67 14.79
N VAL A 159 -5.82 14.01 13.70
CA VAL A 159 -5.36 12.66 13.38
C VAL A 159 -3.83 12.59 13.34
N GLY A 160 -3.18 13.57 12.71
CA GLY A 160 -1.74 13.68 12.69
C GLY A 160 -1.12 13.86 14.09
N LYS A 161 -1.68 14.73 14.91
CA LYS A 161 -1.19 14.94 16.29
C LYS A 161 -1.30 13.67 17.15
N ASP A 162 -2.38 12.94 17.01
CA ASP A 162 -2.59 11.69 17.75
C ASP A 162 -1.57 10.63 17.33
N LEU A 163 -1.32 10.46 16.02
CA LEU A 163 -0.27 9.60 15.51
C LEU A 163 1.11 9.99 16.05
N PHE A 164 1.49 11.27 15.95
CA PHE A 164 2.80 11.73 16.45
C PHE A 164 2.95 11.56 17.96
N ARG A 165 1.88 11.69 18.75
CA ARG A 165 1.91 11.38 20.18
C ARG A 165 2.28 9.93 20.43
N ASP A 166 1.71 9.00 19.67
CA ASP A 166 1.99 7.57 19.80
C ASP A 166 3.40 7.22 19.31
N LEU A 167 3.84 7.78 18.18
CA LEU A 167 5.21 7.63 17.69
C LEU A 167 6.25 8.15 18.70
N LYS A 168 5.96 9.25 19.40
CA LYS A 168 6.84 9.75 20.47
C LYS A 168 7.00 8.75 21.62
N ARG A 169 5.93 8.04 21.99
CA ARG A 169 6.01 6.98 23.00
C ARG A 169 6.90 5.82 22.53
N VAL A 170 6.76 5.40 21.27
CA VAL A 170 7.62 4.38 20.68
C VAL A 170 9.08 4.82 20.70
N ALA A 171 9.39 6.05 20.28
CA ALA A 171 10.74 6.58 20.30
C ALA A 171 11.33 6.58 21.71
N GLN A 172 10.59 7.05 22.72
CA GLN A 172 11.04 7.06 24.11
C GLN A 172 11.34 5.67 24.66
N THR A 173 10.61 4.65 24.21
CA THR A 173 10.84 3.25 24.62
C THR A 173 12.09 2.67 23.96
N LEU A 174 12.35 3.06 22.71
CA LEU A 174 13.54 2.58 21.97
C LEU A 174 14.84 3.26 22.45
N ASP A 175 14.76 4.46 23.02
CA ASP A 175 15.90 5.22 23.53
C ASP A 175 16.23 4.86 25.00
N SER A 176 15.40 4.05 25.66
CA SER A 176 15.58 3.62 27.07
C SER A 176 16.32 2.29 27.17
#